data_3259cbefb6a0443d29b2cf8e48748fa4
#
_entry.id   3259cbefb6a0443d29b2cf8e48748fa4
#
_cell.length_a   1.000
_cell.length_b   1.000
_cell.length_c   1.000
_cell.angle_alpha   90.00
_cell.angle_beta   90.00
_cell.angle_gamma   90.00
#
_symmetry.space_group_name_H-M   'P 1'
#
loop_
_entity.id
_entity.type
_entity.pdbx_description
1 polymer ?
#
loop_
_entity_poly.entity_id
_entity_poly.type
_entity_poly.pdbx_seq_one_letter_code
_entity_poly.pdbx_strand_id
1 'polypeptide(L)'
;TAHPFIVSGSSGEIRVLGTEFNIRDYEDEERVVTTLVKGAVSYTGKNLKQGEIVMKPGEQVRAGRRGEKPELLQVNPKEFISWKDGIYFFNKESLEEMMKTVGRNYDVEVFFNGEALKKLRFSGQLKKYERVEEFLQFIETGGDVTFIVKDRTITVNPK
;
A
#
# COMPACT_ATOMS: atom_id res chain seq x y z
N THR A 1 11.37 -22.62 23.69
CA THR A 1 11.32 -22.69 22.21
C THR A 1 10.30 -21.67 21.74
N ALA A 2 10.76 -20.60 21.07
CA ALA A 2 9.86 -19.60 20.51
C ALA A 2 9.12 -20.25 19.32
N HIS A 3 7.79 -20.23 19.36
CA HIS A 3 6.97 -20.70 18.25
C HIS A 3 6.95 -19.63 17.15
N PRO A 4 7.19 -19.98 15.88
CA PRO A 4 7.07 -19.02 14.79
C PRO A 4 5.61 -18.57 14.61
N PHE A 5 5.41 -17.28 14.39
CA PHE A 5 4.12 -16.77 13.99
C PHE A 5 4.04 -16.85 12.45
N ILE A 6 2.93 -17.40 11.94
CA ILE A 6 2.74 -17.63 10.51
C ILE A 6 1.55 -16.82 10.04
N VAL A 7 1.74 -16.03 8.97
CA VAL A 7 0.68 -15.30 8.28
C VAL A 7 0.52 -15.91 6.90
N SER A 8 -0.67 -16.44 6.63
CA SER A 8 -1.04 -16.97 5.32
C SER A 8 -1.84 -15.94 4.56
N GLY A 9 -1.33 -15.53 3.41
CA GLY A 9 -1.95 -14.56 2.51
C GLY A 9 -2.31 -15.15 1.15
N SER A 10 -2.87 -14.32 0.28
CA SER A 10 -3.27 -14.72 -1.07
C SER A 10 -2.09 -15.13 -1.96
N SER A 11 -0.91 -14.55 -1.78
CA SER A 11 0.30 -14.82 -2.58
C SER A 11 1.24 -15.87 -1.99
N GLY A 12 1.12 -16.20 -0.70
CA GLY A 12 2.03 -17.11 -0.03
C GLY A 12 1.92 -17.08 1.49
N GLU A 13 2.93 -17.62 2.13
CA GLU A 13 3.07 -17.72 3.58
C GLU A 13 4.27 -16.90 4.06
N ILE A 14 4.09 -16.19 5.15
CA ILE A 14 5.10 -15.39 5.82
C ILE A 14 5.32 -15.98 7.21
N ARG A 15 6.56 -16.37 7.49
CA ARG A 15 6.98 -16.91 8.79
C ARG A 15 7.88 -15.91 9.49
N VAL A 16 7.56 -15.57 10.73
CA VAL A 16 8.25 -14.56 11.50
C VAL A 16 8.60 -15.05 12.92
N LEU A 17 9.66 -14.49 13.49
CA LEU A 17 10.09 -14.76 14.85
C LEU A 17 10.55 -13.45 15.49
N GLY A 18 9.72 -12.86 16.38
CA GLY A 18 10.05 -11.62 17.09
C GLY A 18 10.30 -10.43 16.15
N THR A 19 9.40 -10.19 15.22
CA THR A 19 9.62 -9.35 14.03
C THR A 19 8.62 -8.19 13.99
N GLU A 20 9.08 -7.01 13.54
CA GLU A 20 8.22 -5.91 13.14
C GLU A 20 8.20 -5.83 11.61
N PHE A 21 7.01 -5.92 11.04
CA PHE A 21 6.81 -5.96 9.59
C PHE A 21 5.44 -5.39 9.24
N ASN A 22 5.26 -5.00 7.97
CA ASN A 22 4.00 -4.57 7.41
C ASN A 22 3.61 -5.47 6.24
N ILE A 23 2.33 -5.86 6.18
CA ILE A 23 1.74 -6.56 5.05
C ILE A 23 0.60 -5.70 4.48
N ARG A 24 0.61 -5.55 3.17
CA ARG A 24 -0.48 -4.94 2.39
C ARG A 24 -1.01 -6.03 1.45
N ASP A 25 -2.17 -6.56 1.77
CA ASP A 25 -2.84 -7.65 1.03
C ASP A 25 -4.33 -7.32 0.86
N TYR A 26 -4.62 -6.35 -0.01
CA TYR A 26 -5.98 -5.93 -0.34
C TYR A 26 -6.45 -6.58 -1.64
N GLU A 27 -7.69 -7.06 -1.69
CA GLU A 27 -8.24 -7.80 -2.84
C GLU A 27 -8.28 -6.97 -4.13
N ASP A 28 -8.42 -5.65 -4.02
CA ASP A 28 -8.42 -4.69 -5.12
C ASP A 28 -7.02 -4.31 -5.63
N GLU A 29 -5.97 -4.91 -5.06
CA GLU A 29 -4.59 -4.71 -5.48
C GLU A 29 -4.03 -5.95 -6.20
N GLU A 30 -3.26 -5.72 -7.25
CA GLU A 30 -2.66 -6.80 -8.04
C GLU A 30 -1.57 -7.57 -7.30
N ARG A 31 -0.95 -6.93 -6.30
CA ARG A 31 0.21 -7.46 -5.58
C ARG A 31 0.00 -7.41 -4.07
N VAL A 32 0.54 -8.42 -3.41
CA VAL A 32 0.76 -8.43 -1.96
C VAL A 32 2.15 -7.85 -1.70
N VAL A 33 2.22 -6.92 -0.77
CA VAL A 33 3.48 -6.24 -0.42
C VAL A 33 3.81 -6.51 1.05
N THR A 34 4.98 -7.11 1.29
CA THR A 34 5.50 -7.35 2.64
C THR A 34 6.77 -6.57 2.84
N THR A 35 6.82 -5.72 3.87
CA THR A 35 8.00 -4.89 4.20
C THR A 35 8.52 -5.27 5.57
N LEU A 36 9.81 -5.58 5.68
CA LEU A 36 10.46 -5.90 6.93
C LEU A 36 11.08 -4.66 7.56
N VAL A 37 10.70 -4.39 8.82
CA VAL A 37 11.21 -3.25 9.61
C VAL A 37 12.32 -3.71 10.55
N LYS A 38 12.07 -4.81 11.30
CA LYS A 38 13.02 -5.34 12.29
C LYS A 38 12.86 -6.84 12.43
N GLY A 39 13.97 -7.55 12.68
CA GLY A 39 14.00 -9.00 12.85
C GLY A 39 14.30 -9.74 11.55
N ALA A 40 13.67 -10.87 11.34
CA ALA A 40 13.81 -11.69 10.14
C ALA A 40 12.45 -12.27 9.71
N VAL A 41 12.22 -12.28 8.41
CA VAL A 41 11.02 -12.84 7.78
C VAL A 41 11.44 -13.83 6.73
N SER A 42 10.80 -15.00 6.73
CA SER A 42 10.86 -15.93 5.62
C SER A 42 9.54 -15.89 4.85
N TYR A 43 9.62 -15.60 3.56
CA TYR A 43 8.49 -15.60 2.64
C TYR A 43 8.55 -16.81 1.73
N THR A 44 7.48 -17.60 1.71
CA THR A 44 7.29 -18.75 0.81
C THR A 44 6.11 -18.46 -0.11
N GLY A 45 6.39 -18.20 -1.38
CA GLY A 45 5.35 -17.92 -2.38
C GLY A 45 4.69 -19.21 -2.86
N LYS A 46 3.38 -19.16 -3.14
CA LYS A 46 2.61 -20.31 -3.69
C LYS A 46 3.22 -20.88 -4.97
N ASN A 47 3.92 -20.04 -5.74
CA ASN A 47 4.53 -20.41 -7.03
C ASN A 47 6.06 -20.37 -7.03
N LEU A 48 6.69 -20.19 -5.89
CA LEU A 48 8.11 -20.51 -5.75
C LEU A 48 8.25 -22.04 -5.82
N LYS A 49 8.66 -22.54 -6.97
CA LYS A 49 8.82 -23.99 -7.22
C LYS A 49 9.75 -24.68 -6.24
N GLN A 50 10.69 -23.96 -5.64
CA GLN A 50 11.51 -24.37 -4.48
C GLN A 50 12.14 -23.14 -3.85
N GLY A 51 12.10 -23.06 -2.52
CA GLY A 51 12.83 -22.07 -1.74
C GLY A 51 11.95 -21.03 -1.04
N GLU A 52 12.61 -20.38 -0.13
CA GLU A 52 12.07 -19.24 0.63
C GLU A 52 12.91 -18.00 0.35
N ILE A 53 12.30 -16.83 0.45
CA ILE A 53 13.00 -15.55 0.44
C ILE A 53 13.17 -15.12 1.89
N VAL A 54 14.41 -15.15 2.37
CA VAL A 54 14.73 -14.64 3.71
C VAL A 54 15.00 -13.14 3.59
N MET A 55 14.15 -12.36 4.22
CA MET A 55 14.22 -10.89 4.18
C MET A 55 15.07 -10.35 5.34
N LYS A 56 15.77 -9.26 5.06
CA LYS A 56 16.49 -8.43 6.03
C LYS A 56 15.73 -7.12 6.29
N PRO A 57 15.95 -6.44 7.42
CA PRO A 57 15.39 -5.12 7.66
C PRO A 57 15.68 -4.15 6.51
N GLY A 58 14.66 -3.41 6.07
CA GLY A 58 14.73 -2.55 4.89
C GLY A 58 14.43 -3.25 3.57
N GLU A 59 14.12 -4.53 3.58
CA GLU A 59 13.70 -5.25 2.38
C GLU A 59 12.17 -5.36 2.29
N GLN A 60 11.71 -5.38 1.04
CA GLN A 60 10.31 -5.53 0.69
C GLN A 60 10.15 -6.61 -0.39
N VAL A 61 9.26 -7.56 -0.15
CA VAL A 61 8.80 -8.52 -1.16
C VAL A 61 7.49 -8.03 -1.76
N ARG A 62 7.44 -7.97 -3.10
CA ARG A 62 6.23 -7.72 -3.88
C ARG A 62 5.87 -8.98 -4.64
N ALA A 63 4.77 -9.60 -4.27
CA ALA A 63 4.32 -10.86 -4.86
C ALA A 63 3.00 -10.68 -5.60
N GLY A 64 2.96 -11.09 -6.85
CA GLY A 64 1.74 -11.06 -7.65
C GLY A 64 0.74 -12.11 -7.20
N ARG A 65 -0.57 -11.76 -7.25
CA ARG A 65 -1.66 -12.66 -6.87
C ARG A 65 -1.88 -13.79 -7.88
N ARG A 66 -1.51 -13.56 -9.13
CA ARG A 66 -1.68 -14.52 -10.23
C ARG A 66 -0.48 -15.43 -10.42
N GLY A 67 0.49 -15.36 -9.51
CA GLY A 67 1.64 -16.23 -9.52
C GLY A 67 2.87 -15.68 -10.25
N GLU A 68 2.93 -14.38 -10.43
CA GLU A 68 4.12 -13.72 -10.91
C GLU A 68 5.26 -13.93 -9.91
N LYS A 69 6.49 -13.98 -10.43
CA LYS A 69 7.69 -14.14 -9.61
C LYS A 69 7.77 -13.00 -8.60
N PRO A 70 7.96 -13.30 -7.30
CA PRO A 70 8.16 -12.27 -6.30
C PRO A 70 9.40 -11.43 -6.59
N GLU A 71 9.27 -10.11 -6.39
CA GLU A 71 10.37 -9.15 -6.48
C GLU A 71 10.85 -8.81 -5.07
N LEU A 72 12.17 -8.83 -4.85
CA LEU A 72 12.81 -8.37 -3.62
C LEU A 72 13.45 -7.01 -3.87
N LEU A 73 13.06 -5.99 -3.09
CA LEU A 73 13.47 -4.60 -3.25
C LEU A 73 14.05 -4.07 -1.94
N GLN A 74 14.98 -3.12 -2.05
CA GLN A 74 15.42 -2.29 -0.92
C GLN A 74 14.53 -1.05 -0.82
N VAL A 75 14.03 -0.78 0.39
CA VAL A 75 13.13 0.34 0.67
C VAL A 75 13.46 0.99 2.00
N ASN A 76 12.97 2.21 2.22
CA ASN A 76 12.97 2.81 3.55
C ASN A 76 11.76 2.27 4.35
N PRO A 77 11.95 1.40 5.34
CA PRO A 77 10.82 0.76 6.02
C PRO A 77 9.95 1.76 6.80
N LYS A 78 10.47 2.93 7.17
CA LYS A 78 9.70 3.97 7.88
C LYS A 78 8.51 4.46 7.07
N GLU A 79 8.62 4.52 5.75
CA GLU A 79 7.55 4.95 4.87
C GLU A 79 6.34 3.99 4.92
N PHE A 80 6.58 2.72 5.22
CA PHE A 80 5.56 1.67 5.22
C PHE A 80 4.92 1.40 6.59
N ILE A 81 5.44 2.01 7.65
CA ILE A 81 4.88 1.88 9.01
C ILE A 81 4.34 3.20 9.56
N SER A 82 4.61 4.32 8.91
CA SER A 82 4.20 5.67 9.34
C SER A 82 2.67 5.87 9.38
N TRP A 83 1.91 5.01 8.69
CA TRP A 83 0.46 5.01 8.78
C TRP A 83 -0.06 4.80 10.22
N LYS A 84 0.72 4.14 11.10
CA LYS A 84 0.44 4.01 12.53
C LYS A 84 0.39 5.38 13.23
N ASP A 85 1.22 6.31 12.75
CA ASP A 85 1.32 7.69 13.24
C ASP A 85 0.41 8.64 12.45
N GLY A 86 -0.46 8.08 11.60
CA GLY A 86 -1.35 8.85 10.73
C GLY A 86 -0.62 9.61 9.62
N ILE A 87 0.54 9.12 9.18
CA ILE A 87 1.32 9.72 8.10
C ILE A 87 1.34 8.78 6.90
N TYR A 88 0.96 9.28 5.74
CA TYR A 88 1.00 8.56 4.47
C TYR A 88 2.11 9.09 3.60
N PHE A 89 2.98 8.22 3.12
CA PHE A 89 4.02 8.51 2.15
C PHE A 89 3.59 8.02 0.77
N PHE A 90 3.75 8.89 -0.21
CA PHE A 90 3.53 8.59 -1.62
C PHE A 90 4.82 8.84 -2.39
N ASN A 91 5.25 7.88 -3.18
CA ASN A 91 6.47 7.97 -3.97
C ASN A 91 6.17 7.60 -5.43
N LYS A 92 5.86 8.62 -6.24
CA LYS A 92 5.38 8.47 -7.63
C LYS A 92 4.17 7.52 -7.71
N GLU A 93 3.34 7.54 -6.68
CA GLU A 93 2.14 6.72 -6.62
C GLU A 93 1.05 7.26 -7.54
N SER A 94 0.30 6.38 -8.20
CA SER A 94 -0.79 6.81 -9.05
C SER A 94 -1.95 7.37 -8.23
N LEU A 95 -2.68 8.32 -8.80
CA LEU A 95 -3.87 8.86 -8.14
C LEU A 95 -4.88 7.75 -7.82
N GLU A 96 -4.99 6.74 -8.67
CA GLU A 96 -5.84 5.58 -8.41
C GLU A 96 -5.45 4.86 -7.11
N GLU A 97 -4.17 4.54 -6.92
CA GLU A 97 -3.70 3.87 -5.70
C GLU A 97 -3.85 4.75 -4.45
N MET A 98 -3.58 6.07 -4.59
CA MET A 98 -3.82 7.02 -3.52
C MET A 98 -5.31 7.05 -3.12
N MET A 99 -6.21 7.10 -4.10
CA MET A 99 -7.65 7.16 -3.85
C MET A 99 -8.22 5.83 -3.31
N LYS A 100 -7.64 4.68 -3.64
CA LYS A 100 -7.94 3.41 -2.94
C LYS A 100 -7.60 3.51 -1.45
N THR A 101 -6.45 4.08 -1.11
CA THR A 101 -6.06 4.31 0.29
C THR A 101 -7.04 5.26 0.99
N VAL A 102 -7.47 6.33 0.33
CA VAL A 102 -8.50 7.26 0.84
C VAL A 102 -9.82 6.53 1.05
N GLY A 103 -10.28 5.77 0.06
CA GLY A 103 -11.52 5.01 0.13
C GLY A 103 -11.58 4.10 1.37
N ARG A 104 -10.50 3.36 1.62
CA ARG A 104 -10.38 2.47 2.78
C ARG A 104 -10.34 3.22 4.12
N ASN A 105 -9.63 4.34 4.18
CA ASN A 105 -9.42 5.07 5.44
C ASN A 105 -10.61 5.91 5.88
N TYR A 106 -11.40 6.38 4.92
CA TYR A 106 -12.55 7.25 5.17
C TYR A 106 -13.90 6.57 4.90
N ASP A 107 -13.85 5.29 4.49
CA ASP A 107 -15.05 4.49 4.16
C ASP A 107 -15.92 5.18 3.10
N VAL A 108 -15.29 5.56 1.97
CA VAL A 108 -15.91 6.23 0.84
C VAL A 108 -15.62 5.51 -0.47
N GLU A 109 -16.56 5.60 -1.41
CA GLU A 109 -16.40 5.12 -2.77
C GLU A 109 -15.79 6.20 -3.66
N VAL A 110 -14.92 5.82 -4.59
CA VAL A 110 -14.21 6.76 -5.46
C VAL A 110 -14.50 6.47 -6.93
N PHE A 111 -14.94 7.49 -7.65
CA PHE A 111 -15.20 7.44 -9.08
C PHE A 111 -14.31 8.44 -9.82
N PHE A 112 -13.78 8.01 -10.95
CA PHE A 112 -12.95 8.85 -11.81
C PHE A 112 -13.71 9.25 -13.07
N ASN A 113 -13.80 10.54 -13.32
CA ASN A 113 -14.35 11.10 -14.54
C ASN A 113 -13.25 11.22 -15.62
N GLY A 114 -12.67 10.06 -15.98
CA GLY A 114 -11.64 9.94 -17.00
C GLY A 114 -10.49 9.02 -16.59
N GLU A 115 -10.16 8.05 -17.44
CA GLU A 115 -9.11 7.05 -17.19
C GLU A 115 -7.70 7.66 -17.09
N ALA A 116 -7.47 8.81 -17.75
CA ALA A 116 -6.18 9.49 -17.68
C ALA A 116 -5.86 9.99 -16.29
N LEU A 117 -6.86 10.40 -15.50
CA LEU A 117 -6.69 10.90 -14.13
C LEU A 117 -6.09 9.84 -13.20
N LYS A 118 -6.46 8.58 -13.38
CA LYS A 118 -5.96 7.46 -12.60
C LYS A 118 -4.43 7.33 -12.64
N LYS A 119 -3.83 7.73 -13.78
CA LYS A 119 -2.39 7.60 -14.05
C LYS A 119 -1.56 8.77 -13.57
N LEU A 120 -2.17 9.85 -13.12
CA LEU A 120 -1.46 10.99 -12.54
C LEU A 120 -0.64 10.50 -11.34
N ARG A 121 0.58 11.03 -11.21
CA ARG A 121 1.52 10.58 -10.20
C ARG A 121 1.80 11.67 -9.19
N PHE A 122 1.77 11.27 -7.93
CA PHE A 122 2.04 12.16 -6.80
C PHE A 122 3.19 11.60 -5.95
N SER A 123 3.96 12.53 -5.40
CA SER A 123 4.99 12.21 -4.41
C SER A 123 4.88 13.20 -3.27
N GLY A 124 4.97 12.71 -2.06
CA GLY A 124 4.89 13.54 -0.88
C GLY A 124 4.54 12.79 0.37
N GLN A 125 4.32 13.56 1.41
CA GLN A 125 3.91 13.08 2.72
C GLN A 125 2.68 13.84 3.16
N LEU A 126 1.62 13.13 3.53
CA LEU A 126 0.37 13.70 4.00
C LEU A 126 0.00 13.14 5.37
N LYS A 127 -0.49 14.00 6.25
CA LYS A 127 -1.13 13.55 7.48
C LYS A 127 -2.53 13.02 7.18
N LYS A 128 -2.96 12.04 7.96
CA LYS A 128 -4.37 11.68 8.02
C LYS A 128 -5.12 12.83 8.69
N TYR A 129 -6.04 13.42 7.96
CA TYR A 129 -6.94 14.44 8.48
C TYR A 129 -8.19 13.78 9.08
N GLU A 130 -8.89 14.48 9.96
CA GLU A 130 -10.18 14.02 10.49
C GLU A 130 -11.25 13.97 9.40
N ARG A 131 -11.18 14.92 8.47
CA ARG A 131 -12.09 15.04 7.34
C ARG A 131 -11.38 14.77 6.02
N VAL A 132 -12.03 13.99 5.17
CA VAL A 132 -11.47 13.63 3.86
C VAL A 132 -11.27 14.85 2.95
N GLU A 133 -12.14 15.85 3.05
CA GLU A 133 -12.06 17.07 2.24
C GLU A 133 -10.75 17.83 2.44
N GLU A 134 -10.19 17.84 3.65
CA GLU A 134 -8.90 18.50 3.92
C GLU A 134 -7.75 17.77 3.20
N PHE A 135 -7.80 16.45 3.17
CA PHE A 135 -6.84 15.63 2.43
C PHE A 135 -6.94 15.89 0.91
N LEU A 136 -8.18 15.93 0.38
CA LEU A 136 -8.43 16.15 -1.04
C LEU A 136 -8.00 17.55 -1.47
N GLN A 137 -8.28 18.58 -0.67
CA GLN A 137 -7.84 19.95 -0.94
C GLN A 137 -6.33 20.05 -1.10
N PHE A 138 -5.57 19.27 -0.33
CA PHE A 138 -4.11 19.23 -0.44
C PHE A 138 -3.68 18.67 -1.81
N ILE A 139 -4.34 17.60 -2.28
CA ILE A 139 -4.07 17.01 -3.61
C ILE A 139 -4.45 17.99 -4.72
N GLU A 140 -5.59 18.70 -4.60
CA GLU A 140 -6.03 19.71 -5.57
C GLU A 140 -5.02 20.84 -5.74
N THR A 141 -4.33 21.22 -4.66
CA THR A 141 -3.32 22.29 -4.70
C THR A 141 -2.10 21.88 -5.51
N GLY A 142 -1.75 20.60 -5.51
CA GLY A 142 -0.55 20.06 -6.17
C GLY A 142 -0.80 19.43 -7.54
N GLY A 143 -2.04 19.37 -8.02
CA GLY A 143 -2.39 18.63 -9.24
C GLY A 143 -3.47 19.30 -10.10
N ASP A 144 -3.64 18.76 -11.30
CA ASP A 144 -4.65 19.19 -12.27
C ASP A 144 -5.96 18.40 -12.10
N VAL A 145 -6.40 18.26 -10.85
CA VAL A 145 -7.62 17.52 -10.48
C VAL A 145 -8.46 18.32 -9.50
N THR A 146 -9.76 18.08 -9.52
CA THR A 146 -10.72 18.56 -8.52
C THR A 146 -11.54 17.39 -7.98
N PHE A 147 -12.07 17.54 -6.78
CA PHE A 147 -12.87 16.53 -6.13
C PHE A 147 -14.25 17.06 -5.74
N ILE A 148 -15.27 16.24 -5.98
CA ILE A 148 -16.63 16.50 -5.49
C ILE A 148 -16.93 15.40 -4.46
N VAL A 149 -17.18 15.83 -3.22
CA VAL A 149 -17.56 14.92 -2.13
C VAL A 149 -19.06 15.04 -1.91
N LYS A 150 -19.78 13.93 -2.03
CA LYS A 150 -21.21 13.87 -1.76
C LYS A 150 -21.52 12.57 -1.04
N ASP A 151 -22.08 12.69 0.16
CA ASP A 151 -22.37 11.55 1.05
C ASP A 151 -21.10 10.70 1.27
N ARG A 152 -21.12 9.45 0.84
CA ARG A 152 -19.97 8.52 0.91
C ARG A 152 -19.27 8.35 -0.44
N THR A 153 -19.37 9.31 -1.31
CA THR A 153 -18.83 9.23 -2.67
C THR A 153 -17.90 10.40 -2.96
N ILE A 154 -16.76 10.10 -3.56
CA ILE A 154 -15.82 11.08 -4.11
C ILE A 154 -15.78 10.92 -5.63
N THR A 155 -16.01 11.99 -6.35
CA THR A 155 -15.82 12.04 -7.81
C THR A 155 -14.58 12.84 -8.13
N VAL A 156 -13.65 12.24 -8.86
CA VAL A 156 -12.41 12.85 -9.32
C VAL A 156 -12.62 13.41 -10.73
N ASN A 157 -12.41 14.71 -10.90
CA ASN A 157 -12.59 15.40 -12.17
C ASN A 157 -11.28 16.05 -12.62
N PRO A 158 -11.08 16.29 -13.93
CA PRO A 158 -10.02 17.19 -14.38
C PRO A 158 -10.32 18.63 -13.92
N LYS A 159 -9.26 19.42 -13.73
CA LYS A 159 -9.34 20.82 -13.37
C LYS A 159 -9.67 21.68 -14.57
#